data_7f3d7ba4ccbb28a7d292b029eda6c928
#
_entry.id   7f3d7ba4ccbb28a7d292b029eda6c928
#
_cell.length_a   1.000
_cell.length_b   1.000
_cell.length_c   1.000
_cell.angle_alpha   90.00
_cell.angle_beta   90.00
_cell.angle_gamma   90.00
#
_symmetry.space_group_name_H-M   'P 1'
#
loop_
_entity.id
_entity.type
_entity.pdbx_description
1 polymer ?
#
loop_
_entity_poly.entity_id
_entity_poly.type
_entity_poly.pdbx_seq_one_letter_code
_entity_poly.pdbx_strand_id
1 'polypeptide(L)'
;MELNKLTAQEVAEMIQDGDDIGLSGFTPAGVPKMVPHAISEKALREHEAGRPFKINVYTGASTGQSCDGDLTNAQAIHFRAPYTTNKDFRRHVNADELEYQDMNLSNMATQLRQGNLGNVDWAIIEVSDIDIIGDKAQLYLTAAVGISPTVCRMAKKGIFLEYNLHHAGKMRGIHDVYEVEYHPYRTPINMTGPMDRIGKPYIEIPVDKIRGVVECNIADEARSFTAPSDTTDQIGQNVANFLLDNLRNGLIPKTFLNIQSGVGSTANAVLGAMGNCEEIPNFGIYTEVLQNSAVELLLSGRVTGASACSLTITDAELQKIYANIEFFKKHLILRPSEISNNPEVIARIGVCAMNTAIEADIYGHVNSTKICGTKMMNGIGGSADFTNNAYLSIFSCGSTTKEGKISSIVPFCSHIDHTSHFVDAVITEYGVADLRGIGDME
;
A
#
# COMPACT_ATOMS: atom_id res chain seq x y z
N MET A 1 -31.52 10.22 -10.26
CA MET A 1 -31.70 8.74 -10.42
C MET A 1 -31.37 8.11 -9.07
N GLU A 2 -32.24 7.30 -8.54
CA GLU A 2 -31.98 6.59 -7.28
C GLU A 2 -31.16 5.33 -7.60
N LEU A 3 -30.05 5.12 -6.86
CA LEU A 3 -29.20 3.96 -7.05
C LEU A 3 -29.88 2.73 -6.45
N ASN A 4 -29.75 1.58 -7.13
CA ASN A 4 -30.34 0.33 -6.68
C ASN A 4 -29.63 -0.16 -5.40
N LYS A 5 -30.39 -0.32 -4.29
CA LYS A 5 -29.88 -0.89 -3.04
C LYS A 5 -29.94 -2.40 -3.11
N LEU A 6 -28.85 -3.05 -2.82
CA LEU A 6 -28.67 -4.50 -2.82
C LEU A 6 -28.08 -4.99 -1.50
N THR A 7 -28.35 -6.23 -1.17
CA THR A 7 -27.60 -6.96 -0.14
C THR A 7 -26.28 -7.49 -0.71
N ALA A 8 -25.31 -7.78 0.14
CA ALA A 8 -24.07 -8.38 -0.29
C ALA A 8 -24.27 -9.77 -0.94
N GLN A 9 -25.27 -10.52 -0.46
CA GLN A 9 -25.64 -11.82 -1.02
C GLN A 9 -26.20 -11.67 -2.45
N GLU A 10 -27.10 -10.69 -2.69
CA GLU A 10 -27.60 -10.44 -4.03
C GLU A 10 -26.47 -10.07 -5.01
N VAL A 11 -25.49 -9.29 -4.56
CA VAL A 11 -24.28 -8.99 -5.36
C VAL A 11 -23.47 -10.27 -5.63
N ALA A 12 -23.22 -11.08 -4.60
CA ALA A 12 -22.48 -12.34 -4.74
C ALA A 12 -23.14 -13.29 -5.73
N GLU A 13 -24.48 -13.35 -5.79
CA GLU A 13 -25.19 -14.22 -6.77
C GLU A 13 -24.97 -13.77 -8.23
N MET A 14 -24.65 -12.50 -8.48
CA MET A 14 -24.32 -11.98 -9.83
C MET A 14 -22.92 -12.36 -10.29
N ILE A 15 -22.00 -12.66 -9.37
CA ILE A 15 -20.62 -13.04 -9.67
C ILE A 15 -20.61 -14.51 -10.14
N GLN A 16 -19.93 -14.78 -11.26
CA GLN A 16 -19.85 -16.10 -11.85
C GLN A 16 -18.47 -16.73 -11.68
N ASP A 17 -18.41 -18.05 -11.84
CA ASP A 17 -17.14 -18.77 -11.92
C ASP A 17 -16.28 -18.22 -13.06
N GLY A 18 -15.00 -17.94 -12.78
CA GLY A 18 -14.05 -17.36 -13.73
C GLY A 18 -14.10 -15.83 -13.86
N ASP A 19 -14.97 -15.12 -13.12
CA ASP A 19 -15.03 -13.65 -13.20
C ASP A 19 -13.73 -12.98 -12.69
N ASP A 20 -13.35 -11.91 -13.37
CA ASP A 20 -12.25 -11.01 -13.04
C ASP A 20 -12.74 -9.86 -12.15
N ILE A 21 -12.34 -9.83 -10.89
CA ILE A 21 -12.84 -8.89 -9.87
C ILE A 21 -11.74 -7.88 -9.48
N GLY A 22 -12.00 -6.61 -9.75
CA GLY A 22 -11.18 -5.51 -9.22
C GLY A 22 -11.76 -4.96 -7.91
N LEU A 23 -10.94 -4.87 -6.86
CA LEU A 23 -11.37 -4.36 -5.55
C LEU A 23 -10.69 -3.04 -5.24
N SER A 24 -11.40 -2.14 -4.54
CA SER A 24 -10.78 -0.99 -3.90
C SER A 24 -9.93 -1.40 -2.71
N GLY A 25 -9.22 -0.43 -2.17
CA GLY A 25 -8.39 -0.60 -0.99
C GLY A 25 -6.92 -0.76 -1.28
N PHE A 26 -6.14 -0.55 -0.22
CA PHE A 26 -4.70 -0.70 -0.24
C PHE A 26 -4.22 -0.99 1.18
N THR A 27 -3.54 -2.11 1.39
CA THR A 27 -3.40 -2.71 2.72
C THR A 27 -4.79 -3.02 3.31
N PRO A 28 -5.06 -3.21 4.58
CA PRO A 28 -6.43 -3.46 5.06
C PRO A 28 -7.32 -2.20 5.15
N ALA A 29 -6.94 -1.09 4.47
CA ALA A 29 -7.69 0.16 4.48
C ALA A 29 -8.49 0.35 3.19
N GLY A 30 -9.74 0.82 3.30
CA GLY A 30 -10.60 1.12 2.16
C GLY A 30 -11.02 -0.09 1.32
N VAL A 31 -11.01 -1.27 1.90
CA VAL A 31 -11.35 -2.55 1.27
C VAL A 31 -12.83 -2.86 1.48
N PRO A 32 -13.58 -3.30 0.44
CA PRO A 32 -14.92 -3.81 0.63
C PRO A 32 -14.90 -5.01 1.58
N LYS A 33 -15.86 -5.10 2.49
CA LYS A 33 -15.88 -6.13 3.54
C LYS A 33 -17.06 -7.08 3.41
N MET A 34 -18.23 -6.54 3.08
CA MET A 34 -19.48 -7.32 3.02
C MET A 34 -19.54 -8.18 1.75
N VAL A 35 -19.23 -7.61 0.59
CA VAL A 35 -19.37 -8.30 -0.69
C VAL A 35 -18.34 -9.42 -0.86
N PRO A 36 -17.03 -9.23 -0.59
CA PRO A 36 -16.07 -10.33 -0.63
C PRO A 36 -16.41 -11.47 0.34
N HIS A 37 -16.89 -11.15 1.54
CA HIS A 37 -17.36 -12.16 2.49
C HIS A 37 -18.54 -12.96 1.91
N ALA A 38 -19.55 -12.29 1.34
CA ALA A 38 -20.69 -12.98 0.71
C ALA A 38 -20.29 -13.84 -0.50
N ILE A 39 -19.26 -13.42 -1.26
CA ILE A 39 -18.67 -14.23 -2.35
C ILE A 39 -18.03 -15.50 -1.77
N SER A 40 -17.33 -15.39 -0.63
CA SER A 40 -16.73 -16.56 0.03
C SER A 40 -17.78 -17.55 0.50
N GLU A 41 -18.89 -17.07 1.06
CA GLU A 41 -20.04 -17.93 1.42
C GLU A 41 -20.67 -18.63 0.20
N LYS A 42 -20.79 -17.90 -0.92
CA LYS A 42 -21.26 -18.50 -2.18
C LYS A 42 -20.32 -19.59 -2.66
N ALA A 43 -19.00 -19.33 -2.64
CA ALA A 43 -18.00 -20.32 -3.05
C ALA A 43 -18.13 -21.62 -2.24
N LEU A 44 -18.29 -21.53 -0.93
CA LEU A 44 -18.49 -22.70 -0.07
C LEU A 44 -19.77 -23.48 -0.47
N ARG A 45 -20.90 -22.81 -0.70
CA ARG A 45 -22.15 -23.45 -1.14
C ARG A 45 -22.00 -24.14 -2.51
N GLU A 46 -21.30 -23.50 -3.45
CA GLU A 46 -21.06 -24.08 -4.78
C GLU A 46 -20.19 -25.34 -4.68
N HIS A 47 -19.10 -25.28 -3.90
CA HIS A 47 -18.22 -26.43 -3.67
C HIS A 47 -18.93 -27.60 -2.95
N GLU A 48 -19.74 -27.32 -1.95
CA GLU A 48 -20.58 -28.33 -1.26
C GLU A 48 -21.56 -29.01 -2.21
N ALA A 49 -22.06 -28.27 -3.20
CA ALA A 49 -22.92 -28.77 -4.25
C ALA A 49 -22.17 -29.46 -5.42
N GLY A 50 -20.85 -29.59 -5.32
CA GLY A 50 -19.99 -30.18 -6.34
C GLY A 50 -19.82 -29.34 -7.62
N ARG A 51 -20.08 -28.02 -7.53
CA ARG A 51 -19.90 -27.09 -8.65
C ARG A 51 -18.62 -26.30 -8.47
N PRO A 52 -17.86 -26.06 -9.56
CA PRO A 52 -16.68 -25.19 -9.47
C PRO A 52 -17.10 -23.74 -9.24
N PHE A 53 -16.32 -23.02 -8.43
CA PHE A 53 -16.44 -21.58 -8.28
C PHE A 53 -15.10 -20.99 -7.84
N LYS A 54 -14.45 -20.28 -8.74
CA LYS A 54 -13.23 -19.52 -8.47
C LYS A 54 -13.24 -18.23 -9.26
N ILE A 55 -12.65 -17.19 -8.71
CA ILE A 55 -12.54 -15.85 -9.31
C ILE A 55 -11.08 -15.42 -9.38
N ASN A 56 -10.76 -14.47 -10.26
CA ASN A 56 -9.50 -13.76 -10.28
C ASN A 56 -9.66 -12.45 -9.52
N VAL A 57 -8.68 -12.09 -8.68
CA VAL A 57 -8.79 -10.95 -7.78
C VAL A 57 -7.63 -9.98 -7.99
N TYR A 58 -7.96 -8.72 -8.29
CA TYR A 58 -7.03 -7.62 -8.51
C TYR A 58 -7.27 -6.51 -7.50
N THR A 59 -6.20 -6.11 -6.78
CA THR A 59 -6.27 -5.04 -5.78
C THR A 59 -5.09 -4.09 -5.89
N GLY A 60 -5.08 -3.01 -5.10
CA GLY A 60 -3.90 -2.14 -5.01
C GLY A 60 -2.73 -2.82 -4.30
N ALA A 61 -3.02 -3.55 -3.23
CA ALA A 61 -2.05 -4.31 -2.43
C ALA A 61 -2.79 -5.36 -1.59
N SER A 62 -2.21 -5.77 -0.44
CA SER A 62 -2.86 -6.66 0.53
C SER A 62 -4.22 -6.12 0.97
N THR A 63 -5.14 -7.02 1.29
CA THR A 63 -6.44 -6.69 1.88
C THR A 63 -6.59 -7.34 3.27
N GLY A 64 -7.73 -7.13 3.91
CA GLY A 64 -8.01 -7.65 5.23
C GLY A 64 -8.47 -9.11 5.25
N GLN A 65 -8.89 -9.57 6.43
CA GLN A 65 -9.39 -10.92 6.64
C GLN A 65 -10.70 -11.14 5.89
N SER A 66 -11.60 -10.16 5.88
CA SER A 66 -12.90 -10.21 5.18
C SER A 66 -12.82 -10.36 3.65
N CYS A 67 -11.65 -10.13 3.08
CA CYS A 67 -11.37 -10.28 1.65
C CYS A 67 -10.31 -11.37 1.41
N ASP A 68 -9.02 -11.06 1.47
CA ASP A 68 -7.94 -12.04 1.19
C ASP A 68 -8.08 -13.32 2.05
N GLY A 69 -8.44 -13.18 3.34
CA GLY A 69 -8.59 -14.32 4.24
C GLY A 69 -9.80 -15.19 3.90
N ASP A 70 -10.98 -14.59 3.83
CA ASP A 70 -12.24 -15.34 3.64
C ASP A 70 -12.31 -15.98 2.26
N LEU A 71 -11.97 -15.26 1.20
CA LEU A 71 -11.91 -15.79 -0.17
C LEU A 71 -10.92 -16.95 -0.30
N THR A 72 -9.75 -16.82 0.36
CA THR A 72 -8.74 -17.89 0.34
C THR A 72 -9.21 -19.13 1.09
N ASN A 73 -9.74 -18.96 2.30
CA ASN A 73 -10.23 -20.09 3.10
C ASN A 73 -11.44 -20.80 2.47
N ALA A 74 -12.25 -20.06 1.69
CA ALA A 74 -13.32 -20.62 0.88
C ALA A 74 -12.84 -21.26 -0.43
N GLN A 75 -11.52 -21.25 -0.73
CA GLN A 75 -10.93 -21.70 -1.99
C GLN A 75 -11.55 -21.02 -3.24
N ALA A 76 -11.99 -19.77 -3.05
CA ALA A 76 -12.66 -18.98 -4.09
C ALA A 76 -11.67 -18.26 -5.03
N ILE A 77 -10.37 -18.28 -4.77
CA ILE A 77 -9.37 -17.59 -5.57
C ILE A 77 -8.71 -18.57 -6.54
N HIS A 78 -8.75 -18.25 -7.84
CA HIS A 78 -7.92 -18.89 -8.86
C HIS A 78 -6.60 -18.14 -9.00
N PHE A 79 -6.65 -16.83 -9.28
CA PHE A 79 -5.49 -15.96 -9.46
C PHE A 79 -5.59 -14.70 -8.60
N ARG A 80 -4.45 -14.23 -8.08
CA ARG A 80 -4.36 -13.03 -7.26
C ARG A 80 -3.12 -12.21 -7.59
N ALA A 81 -3.29 -10.90 -7.77
CA ALA A 81 -2.20 -9.92 -7.90
C ALA A 81 -2.57 -8.62 -7.19
N PRO A 82 -1.59 -7.77 -6.79
CA PRO A 82 -0.13 -7.93 -6.92
C PRO A 82 0.56 -8.42 -5.63
N TYR A 83 -0.01 -8.16 -4.45
CA TYR A 83 0.68 -8.26 -3.17
C TYR A 83 -0.28 -8.63 -2.05
N THR A 84 0.14 -9.51 -1.14
CA THR A 84 -0.59 -9.79 0.09
C THR A 84 0.33 -10.22 1.22
N THR A 85 -0.03 -9.81 2.45
CA THR A 85 0.59 -10.23 3.70
C THR A 85 -0.31 -11.18 4.50
N ASN A 86 -1.49 -11.53 3.98
CA ASN A 86 -2.41 -12.44 4.67
C ASN A 86 -1.75 -13.82 4.84
N LYS A 87 -1.73 -14.32 6.09
CA LYS A 87 -1.04 -15.58 6.43
C LYS A 87 -1.72 -16.82 5.85
N ASP A 88 -3.05 -16.80 5.71
CA ASP A 88 -3.80 -17.92 5.12
C ASP A 88 -3.52 -17.97 3.62
N PHE A 89 -3.60 -16.83 2.94
CA PHE A 89 -3.23 -16.70 1.55
C PHE A 89 -1.81 -17.22 1.28
N ARG A 90 -0.83 -16.74 2.05
CA ARG A 90 0.57 -17.15 1.95
C ARG A 90 0.76 -18.67 2.12
N ARG A 91 -0.04 -19.31 3.00
CA ARG A 91 -0.01 -20.76 3.19
C ARG A 91 -0.44 -21.47 1.91
N HIS A 92 -1.52 -21.03 1.27
CA HIS A 92 -2.04 -21.61 0.03
C HIS A 92 -1.09 -21.39 -1.16
N VAL A 93 -0.48 -20.19 -1.29
CA VAL A 93 0.57 -19.94 -2.30
C VAL A 93 1.76 -20.89 -2.12
N ASN A 94 2.26 -21.05 -0.88
CA ASN A 94 3.39 -21.94 -0.59
C ASN A 94 3.05 -23.44 -0.72
N ALA A 95 1.75 -23.78 -0.80
CA ALA A 95 1.26 -25.15 -1.05
C ALA A 95 0.90 -25.38 -2.53
N ASP A 96 1.09 -24.37 -3.41
CA ASP A 96 0.74 -24.43 -4.84
C ASP A 96 -0.76 -24.69 -5.09
N GLU A 97 -1.63 -24.11 -4.24
CA GLU A 97 -3.08 -24.32 -4.29
C GLU A 97 -3.84 -23.18 -5.00
N LEU A 98 -3.17 -22.09 -5.30
CA LEU A 98 -3.69 -20.94 -6.05
C LEU A 98 -2.56 -20.23 -6.80
N GLU A 99 -2.89 -19.54 -7.88
CA GLU A 99 -1.95 -18.76 -8.66
C GLU A 99 -1.76 -17.35 -8.07
N TYR A 100 -0.51 -16.93 -7.96
CA TYR A 100 -0.15 -15.63 -7.42
C TYR A 100 0.94 -14.98 -8.25
N GLN A 101 0.75 -13.71 -8.59
CA GLN A 101 1.77 -12.90 -9.24
C GLN A 101 2.17 -11.72 -8.37
N ASP A 102 3.40 -11.76 -7.87
CA ASP A 102 4.03 -10.61 -7.21
C ASP A 102 4.56 -9.62 -8.24
N MET A 103 4.44 -8.34 -7.96
CA MET A 103 4.96 -7.28 -8.82
C MET A 103 5.11 -5.97 -8.06
N ASN A 104 5.91 -5.05 -8.61
CA ASN A 104 5.96 -3.68 -8.13
C ASN A 104 4.58 -3.03 -8.21
N LEU A 105 4.17 -2.35 -7.15
CA LEU A 105 2.81 -1.81 -7.05
C LEU A 105 2.55 -0.69 -8.06
N SER A 106 3.58 0.06 -8.47
CA SER A 106 3.48 1.03 -9.55
C SER A 106 3.01 0.42 -10.88
N ASN A 107 3.28 -0.87 -11.09
CA ASN A 107 2.98 -1.55 -12.35
C ASN A 107 1.57 -2.14 -12.41
N MET A 108 0.91 -2.37 -11.26
CA MET A 108 -0.35 -3.11 -11.21
C MET A 108 -1.43 -2.54 -12.14
N ALA A 109 -1.71 -1.25 -12.01
CA ALA A 109 -2.71 -0.59 -12.85
C ALA A 109 -2.33 -0.59 -14.35
N THR A 110 -1.04 -0.44 -14.65
CA THR A 110 -0.51 -0.50 -16.02
C THR A 110 -0.68 -1.89 -16.62
N GLN A 111 -0.34 -2.94 -15.89
CA GLN A 111 -0.48 -4.33 -16.34
C GLN A 111 -1.94 -4.70 -16.63
N LEU A 112 -2.87 -4.23 -15.78
CA LEU A 112 -4.30 -4.37 -16.05
C LEU A 112 -4.71 -3.65 -17.34
N ARG A 113 -4.36 -2.37 -17.50
CA ARG A 113 -4.72 -1.58 -18.70
C ARG A 113 -4.14 -2.16 -19.98
N GLN A 114 -2.98 -2.79 -19.92
CA GLN A 114 -2.35 -3.47 -21.06
C GLN A 114 -2.97 -4.84 -21.37
N GLY A 115 -3.82 -5.37 -20.47
CA GLY A 115 -4.44 -6.68 -20.63
C GLY A 115 -3.52 -7.85 -20.30
N ASN A 116 -2.36 -7.61 -19.67
CA ASN A 116 -1.40 -8.66 -19.32
C ASN A 116 -1.88 -9.56 -18.17
N LEU A 117 -2.79 -9.05 -17.34
CA LEU A 117 -3.40 -9.78 -16.22
C LEU A 117 -4.83 -10.25 -16.50
N GLY A 118 -5.32 -10.08 -17.72
CA GLY A 118 -6.71 -10.35 -18.08
C GLY A 118 -7.56 -9.07 -18.12
N ASN A 119 -8.83 -9.21 -17.77
CA ASN A 119 -9.81 -8.12 -17.80
C ASN A 119 -10.21 -7.70 -16.39
N VAL A 120 -11.16 -6.78 -16.30
CA VAL A 120 -11.94 -6.52 -15.09
C VAL A 120 -13.40 -6.65 -15.48
N ASP A 121 -14.07 -7.71 -15.03
CA ASP A 121 -15.52 -7.87 -15.23
C ASP A 121 -16.28 -6.97 -14.29
N TRP A 122 -15.99 -7.04 -13.02
CA TRP A 122 -16.65 -6.30 -11.96
C TRP A 122 -15.64 -5.50 -11.14
N ALA A 123 -16.01 -4.28 -10.80
CA ALA A 123 -15.34 -3.51 -9.76
C ALA A 123 -16.21 -3.48 -8.50
N ILE A 124 -15.62 -3.73 -7.33
CA ILE A 124 -16.29 -3.61 -6.03
C ILE A 124 -15.52 -2.57 -5.23
N ILE A 125 -16.16 -1.43 -4.98
CA ILE A 125 -15.49 -0.23 -4.49
C ILE A 125 -16.12 0.23 -3.19
N GLU A 126 -15.32 0.31 -2.11
CA GLU A 126 -15.75 0.94 -0.89
C GLU A 126 -15.73 2.48 -1.05
N VAL A 127 -16.82 3.12 -0.66
CA VAL A 127 -16.98 4.58 -0.78
C VAL A 127 -17.50 5.19 0.52
N SER A 128 -17.06 6.43 0.78
CA SER A 128 -17.56 7.24 1.89
C SER A 128 -18.75 8.11 1.51
N ASP A 129 -18.87 8.47 0.23
CA ASP A 129 -19.92 9.32 -0.31
C ASP A 129 -20.10 9.08 -1.81
N ILE A 130 -21.30 9.41 -2.31
CA ILE A 130 -21.65 9.33 -3.72
C ILE A 130 -22.47 10.58 -4.07
N ASP A 131 -22.01 11.37 -5.06
CA ASP A 131 -22.78 12.46 -5.64
C ASP A 131 -23.18 12.10 -7.07
N ILE A 132 -24.43 12.31 -7.42
CA ILE A 132 -24.94 12.12 -8.80
C ILE A 132 -25.14 13.49 -9.42
N ILE A 133 -24.42 13.75 -10.53
CA ILE A 133 -24.49 15.01 -11.26
C ILE A 133 -24.76 14.70 -12.74
N GLY A 134 -26.00 14.85 -13.15
CA GLY A 134 -26.44 14.48 -14.50
C GLY A 134 -26.33 12.96 -14.75
N ASP A 135 -25.56 12.59 -15.73
CA ASP A 135 -25.27 11.18 -16.09
C ASP A 135 -23.99 10.62 -15.44
N LYS A 136 -23.36 11.39 -14.54
CA LYS A 136 -22.11 11.04 -13.87
C LYS A 136 -22.30 10.85 -12.37
N ALA A 137 -21.56 9.90 -11.83
CA ALA A 137 -21.39 9.69 -10.39
C ALA A 137 -19.98 10.09 -9.98
N GLN A 138 -19.87 10.84 -8.89
CA GLN A 138 -18.62 11.17 -8.20
C GLN A 138 -18.51 10.28 -6.97
N LEU A 139 -17.54 9.40 -6.96
CA LEU A 139 -17.30 8.44 -5.89
C LEU A 139 -16.18 8.95 -4.99
N TYR A 140 -16.51 9.26 -3.75
CA TYR A 140 -15.53 9.61 -2.72
C TYR A 140 -15.09 8.34 -2.00
N LEU A 141 -13.79 8.04 -2.06
CA LEU A 141 -13.23 6.85 -1.46
C LEU A 141 -13.15 6.96 0.07
N THR A 142 -12.76 5.90 0.72
CA THR A 142 -12.51 5.84 2.17
C THR A 142 -11.02 6.01 2.48
N ALA A 143 -10.42 5.17 3.31
CA ALA A 143 -9.07 5.35 3.82
C ALA A 143 -7.94 4.97 2.82
N ALA A 144 -8.27 4.59 1.58
CA ALA A 144 -7.27 4.30 0.55
C ALA A 144 -7.79 4.57 -0.86
N VAL A 145 -6.86 4.80 -1.80
CA VAL A 145 -7.17 4.94 -3.22
C VAL A 145 -6.79 3.68 -4.00
N GLY A 146 -5.60 3.14 -3.79
CA GLY A 146 -5.13 1.94 -4.49
C GLY A 146 -5.18 2.07 -6.00
N ILE A 147 -5.75 1.05 -6.65
CA ILE A 147 -6.01 1.01 -8.10
C ILE A 147 -7.49 1.28 -8.44
N SER A 148 -8.28 1.79 -7.48
CA SER A 148 -9.73 1.99 -7.63
C SER A 148 -10.12 2.75 -8.90
N PRO A 149 -9.43 3.83 -9.32
CA PRO A 149 -9.76 4.52 -10.55
C PRO A 149 -9.63 3.62 -11.79
N THR A 150 -8.58 2.83 -11.84
CA THR A 150 -8.30 1.90 -12.96
C THR A 150 -9.35 0.81 -13.05
N VAL A 151 -9.68 0.13 -11.94
CA VAL A 151 -10.68 -0.94 -11.97
C VAL A 151 -12.10 -0.41 -12.26
N CYS A 152 -12.46 0.78 -11.77
CA CYS A 152 -13.71 1.45 -12.13
C CYS A 152 -13.80 1.72 -13.64
N ARG A 153 -12.72 2.21 -14.23
CA ARG A 153 -12.64 2.52 -15.65
C ARG A 153 -12.77 1.25 -16.50
N MET A 154 -12.10 0.17 -16.09
CA MET A 154 -12.00 -1.07 -16.84
C MET A 154 -13.20 -1.99 -16.68
N ALA A 155 -13.98 -1.88 -15.62
CA ALA A 155 -15.12 -2.77 -15.34
C ALA A 155 -16.08 -2.87 -16.51
N LYS A 156 -16.22 -4.09 -17.07
CA LYS A 156 -17.01 -4.37 -18.29
C LYS A 156 -18.47 -4.66 -17.97
N LYS A 157 -18.74 -5.44 -16.92
CA LYS A 157 -20.11 -5.83 -16.51
C LYS A 157 -20.72 -4.76 -15.60
N GLY A 158 -19.90 -4.05 -14.81
CA GLY A 158 -20.33 -2.94 -13.98
C GLY A 158 -19.58 -2.81 -12.67
N ILE A 159 -20.10 -1.91 -11.82
CA ILE A 159 -19.50 -1.52 -10.55
C ILE A 159 -20.54 -1.73 -9.45
N PHE A 160 -20.14 -2.40 -8.39
CA PHE A 160 -20.84 -2.43 -7.12
C PHE A 160 -20.15 -1.50 -6.13
N LEU A 161 -20.93 -0.71 -5.41
CA LEU A 161 -20.43 0.19 -4.40
C LEU A 161 -20.76 -0.37 -3.02
N GLU A 162 -19.76 -0.43 -2.14
CA GLU A 162 -19.97 -0.70 -0.72
C GLU A 162 -19.91 0.66 0.01
N TYR A 163 -21.08 1.22 0.32
CA TYR A 163 -21.20 2.51 1.00
C TYR A 163 -21.01 2.33 2.49
N ASN A 164 -19.86 2.74 2.99
CA ASN A 164 -19.49 2.52 4.38
C ASN A 164 -19.80 3.75 5.25
N LEU A 165 -20.85 3.65 6.05
CA LEU A 165 -21.30 4.69 6.96
C LEU A 165 -20.26 5.08 8.03
N HIS A 166 -19.30 4.20 8.32
CA HIS A 166 -18.20 4.50 9.24
C HIS A 166 -17.36 5.71 8.76
N HIS A 167 -17.26 5.89 7.44
CA HIS A 167 -16.51 6.96 6.79
C HIS A 167 -17.39 8.08 6.23
N ALA A 168 -18.71 7.92 6.22
CA ALA A 168 -19.65 8.82 5.54
C ALA A 168 -19.50 10.29 5.95
N GLY A 169 -19.39 11.17 4.97
CA GLY A 169 -19.23 12.63 5.13
C GLY A 169 -17.85 13.08 5.64
N LYS A 170 -16.93 12.16 5.96
CA LYS A 170 -15.69 12.48 6.68
C LYS A 170 -14.44 12.53 5.80
N MET A 171 -14.48 11.96 4.58
CA MET A 171 -13.29 11.80 3.74
C MET A 171 -13.19 12.81 2.58
N ARG A 172 -14.21 13.66 2.41
CA ARG A 172 -14.22 14.65 1.31
C ARG A 172 -13.07 15.64 1.43
N GLY A 173 -12.30 15.78 0.35
CA GLY A 173 -11.17 16.72 0.25
C GLY A 173 -9.81 16.14 0.67
N ILE A 174 -9.75 14.90 1.14
CA ILE A 174 -8.48 14.20 1.43
C ILE A 174 -7.84 13.63 0.16
N HIS A 175 -8.64 13.17 -0.80
CA HIS A 175 -8.15 12.50 -2.00
C HIS A 175 -7.68 13.46 -3.09
N ASP A 176 -6.74 12.98 -3.91
CA ASP A 176 -6.28 13.59 -5.14
C ASP A 176 -6.12 12.50 -6.21
N VAL A 177 -7.22 12.16 -6.85
CA VAL A 177 -7.30 11.08 -7.83
C VAL A 177 -6.87 11.62 -9.20
N TYR A 178 -5.67 11.29 -9.61
CA TYR A 178 -5.14 11.56 -10.94
C TYR A 178 -5.06 10.25 -11.73
N GLU A 179 -5.69 10.22 -12.89
CA GLU A 179 -5.64 9.08 -13.79
C GLU A 179 -4.52 9.26 -14.81
N VAL A 180 -3.53 8.38 -14.75
CA VAL A 180 -2.40 8.39 -15.67
C VAL A 180 -2.86 7.99 -17.08
N GLU A 181 -2.36 8.70 -18.09
CA GLU A 181 -2.60 8.37 -19.49
C GLU A 181 -1.97 7.03 -19.89
N TYR A 182 -2.49 6.44 -20.98
CA TYR A 182 -1.96 5.17 -21.49
C TYR A 182 -0.58 5.34 -22.14
N HIS A 183 0.30 4.34 -21.96
CA HIS A 183 1.52 4.27 -22.72
C HIS A 183 1.23 4.11 -24.22
N PRO A 184 2.07 4.65 -25.11
CA PRO A 184 3.31 5.41 -24.85
C PRO A 184 3.10 6.93 -24.74
N TYR A 185 1.87 7.42 -24.68
CA TYR A 185 1.52 8.84 -24.82
C TYR A 185 1.36 9.57 -23.49
N ARG A 186 2.07 9.13 -22.45
CA ARG A 186 2.02 9.78 -21.14
C ARG A 186 2.68 11.15 -21.16
N THR A 187 1.97 12.14 -20.60
CA THR A 187 2.54 13.44 -20.29
C THR A 187 3.26 13.40 -18.93
N PRO A 188 4.24 14.29 -18.69
CA PRO A 188 4.90 14.40 -17.39
C PRO A 188 3.87 14.67 -16.28
N ILE A 189 4.01 13.98 -15.16
CA ILE A 189 3.19 14.22 -13.96
C ILE A 189 3.69 15.50 -13.31
N ASN A 190 2.86 16.54 -13.26
CA ASN A 190 3.26 17.86 -12.79
C ASN A 190 3.21 17.96 -11.26
N MET A 191 4.14 17.26 -10.59
CA MET A 191 4.35 17.30 -9.14
C MET A 191 5.80 17.65 -8.83
N THR A 192 5.99 18.60 -7.91
CA THR A 192 7.31 19.05 -7.42
C THR A 192 7.45 18.87 -5.91
N GLY A 193 6.36 18.57 -5.22
CA GLY A 193 6.32 18.31 -3.79
C GLY A 193 5.19 17.35 -3.40
N PRO A 194 5.24 16.78 -2.19
CA PRO A 194 4.28 15.79 -1.74
C PRO A 194 2.85 16.35 -1.61
N MET A 195 2.69 17.67 -1.45
CA MET A 195 1.40 18.30 -1.23
C MET A 195 0.77 18.91 -2.51
N ASP A 196 1.41 18.75 -3.68
CA ASP A 196 0.83 19.23 -4.94
C ASP A 196 -0.40 18.41 -5.30
N ARG A 197 -1.51 19.07 -5.61
CA ARG A 197 -2.74 18.42 -6.08
C ARG A 197 -2.83 18.55 -7.59
N ILE A 198 -3.03 17.43 -8.26
CA ILE A 198 -3.03 17.33 -9.73
C ILE A 198 -4.28 16.66 -10.29
N GLY A 199 -5.10 16.07 -9.45
CA GLY A 199 -6.29 15.30 -9.80
C GLY A 199 -7.59 15.88 -9.24
N LYS A 200 -8.57 15.01 -9.11
CA LYS A 200 -9.89 15.30 -8.54
C LYS A 200 -10.02 14.68 -7.15
N PRO A 201 -10.88 15.23 -6.26
CA PRO A 201 -11.11 14.61 -4.95
C PRO A 201 -12.02 13.38 -4.98
N TYR A 202 -12.33 12.84 -6.16
CA TYR A 202 -13.24 11.72 -6.38
C TYR A 202 -12.89 10.96 -7.66
N ILE A 203 -13.42 9.75 -7.81
CA ILE A 203 -13.48 9.02 -9.08
C ILE A 203 -14.76 9.43 -9.79
N GLU A 204 -14.69 9.79 -11.08
CA GLU A 204 -15.85 10.13 -11.89
C GLU A 204 -16.16 9.02 -12.88
N ILE A 205 -17.37 8.48 -12.85
CA ILE A 205 -17.83 7.40 -13.73
C ILE A 205 -19.23 7.70 -14.27
N PRO A 206 -19.64 7.11 -15.41
CA PRO A 206 -21.02 7.10 -15.84
C PRO A 206 -21.91 6.38 -14.82
N VAL A 207 -23.08 6.96 -14.50
CA VAL A 207 -24.03 6.37 -13.50
C VAL A 207 -24.50 4.99 -13.92
N ASP A 208 -24.68 4.76 -15.21
CA ASP A 208 -25.15 3.49 -15.78
C ASP A 208 -24.15 2.32 -15.58
N LYS A 209 -22.91 2.60 -15.24
CA LYS A 209 -21.96 1.56 -14.80
C LYS A 209 -22.25 1.02 -13.40
N ILE A 210 -22.96 1.77 -12.54
CA ILE A 210 -23.28 1.34 -11.18
C ILE A 210 -24.45 0.34 -11.24
N ARG A 211 -24.21 -0.88 -10.78
CA ARG A 211 -25.23 -1.96 -10.75
C ARG A 211 -25.98 -2.03 -9.43
N GLY A 212 -25.33 -1.59 -8.35
CA GLY A 212 -25.95 -1.56 -7.04
C GLY A 212 -25.05 -0.99 -5.95
N VAL A 213 -25.68 -0.68 -4.82
CA VAL A 213 -25.02 -0.17 -3.61
C VAL A 213 -25.37 -1.06 -2.45
N VAL A 214 -24.36 -1.56 -1.76
CA VAL A 214 -24.45 -2.29 -0.50
C VAL A 214 -24.09 -1.31 0.63
N GLU A 215 -24.93 -1.17 1.62
CA GLU A 215 -24.68 -0.30 2.77
C GLU A 215 -24.07 -1.08 3.91
N CYS A 216 -23.00 -0.57 4.52
CA CYS A 216 -22.36 -1.15 5.68
C CYS A 216 -21.92 -0.09 6.69
N ASN A 217 -21.51 -0.50 7.89
CA ASN A 217 -20.94 0.37 8.91
C ASN A 217 -19.84 -0.41 9.65
N ILE A 218 -18.69 -0.57 9.03
CA ILE A 218 -17.60 -1.45 9.49
C ILE A 218 -16.28 -0.68 9.42
N ALA A 219 -15.51 -0.67 10.51
CA ALA A 219 -14.18 -0.10 10.54
C ALA A 219 -13.19 -0.93 9.70
N ASP A 220 -12.10 -0.30 9.26
CA ASP A 220 -11.02 -0.99 8.57
C ASP A 220 -10.33 -2.02 9.50
N GLU A 221 -9.82 -3.09 8.91
CA GLU A 221 -9.17 -4.20 9.64
C GLU A 221 -7.69 -3.92 9.96
N ALA A 222 -7.29 -2.64 9.97
CA ALA A 222 -5.94 -2.25 10.33
C ALA A 222 -5.63 -2.63 11.79
N ARG A 223 -4.54 -3.38 11.97
CA ARG A 223 -4.11 -3.85 13.29
C ARG A 223 -3.06 -2.90 13.86
N SER A 224 -3.03 -2.80 15.18
CA SER A 224 -1.90 -2.18 15.85
C SER A 224 -0.64 -3.00 15.59
N PHE A 225 0.45 -2.31 15.28
CA PHE A 225 1.75 -2.95 15.18
C PHE A 225 2.26 -3.32 16.57
N THR A 226 3.11 -4.34 16.61
CA THR A 226 3.82 -4.71 17.86
C THR A 226 4.56 -3.48 18.40
N ALA A 227 4.53 -3.29 19.71
CA ALA A 227 5.30 -2.23 20.36
C ALA A 227 6.79 -2.32 19.95
N PRO A 228 7.49 -1.18 19.83
CA PRO A 228 8.92 -1.17 19.60
C PRO A 228 9.65 -2.01 20.65
N SER A 229 10.79 -2.56 20.28
CA SER A 229 11.72 -3.31 21.14
C SER A 229 13.05 -2.56 21.22
N ASP A 230 13.89 -2.91 22.16
CA ASP A 230 15.24 -2.32 22.27
C ASP A 230 16.00 -2.40 20.94
N THR A 231 15.87 -3.52 20.21
CA THR A 231 16.47 -3.70 18.87
C THR A 231 15.92 -2.70 17.86
N THR A 232 14.59 -2.55 17.78
CA THR A 232 13.97 -1.62 16.82
C THR A 232 14.23 -0.17 17.17
N ASP A 233 14.28 0.17 18.46
CA ASP A 233 14.60 1.51 18.95
C ASP A 233 16.05 1.87 18.62
N GLN A 234 17.00 0.92 18.81
CA GLN A 234 18.40 1.13 18.45
C GLN A 234 18.56 1.31 16.93
N ILE A 235 17.85 0.53 16.11
CA ILE A 235 17.83 0.72 14.65
C ILE A 235 17.30 2.12 14.33
N GLY A 236 16.19 2.53 14.95
CA GLY A 236 15.61 3.86 14.78
C GLY A 236 16.60 4.97 15.08
N GLN A 237 17.32 4.84 16.19
CA GLN A 237 18.37 5.81 16.59
C GLN A 237 19.54 5.82 15.59
N ASN A 238 19.98 4.65 15.12
CA ASN A 238 21.08 4.56 14.14
C ASN A 238 20.68 5.21 12.80
N VAL A 239 19.43 5.01 12.33
CA VAL A 239 18.92 5.69 11.14
C VAL A 239 18.86 7.20 11.33
N ALA A 240 18.33 7.68 12.45
CA ALA A 240 18.24 9.12 12.74
C ALA A 240 19.64 9.77 12.80
N ASN A 241 20.60 9.13 13.45
CA ASN A 241 21.98 9.58 13.52
C ASN A 241 22.64 9.60 12.12
N PHE A 242 22.45 8.56 11.32
CA PHE A 242 22.97 8.49 9.95
C PHE A 242 22.43 9.64 9.09
N LEU A 243 21.14 9.91 9.16
CA LEU A 243 20.52 11.03 8.43
C LEU A 243 21.03 12.39 8.92
N LEU A 244 21.21 12.55 10.23
CA LEU A 244 21.75 13.76 10.81
C LEU A 244 23.21 14.00 10.37
N ASP A 245 24.04 12.96 10.35
CA ASP A 245 25.43 13.07 9.88
C ASP A 245 25.49 13.39 8.38
N ASN A 246 24.61 12.79 7.55
CA ASN A 246 24.48 13.17 6.15
C ASN A 246 24.07 14.64 5.98
N LEU A 247 23.16 15.14 6.82
CA LEU A 247 22.74 16.54 6.81
C LEU A 247 23.90 17.47 7.18
N ARG A 248 24.62 17.17 8.27
CA ARG A 248 25.77 17.95 8.74
C ARG A 248 26.91 18.01 7.74
N ASN A 249 27.16 16.91 7.04
CA ASN A 249 28.20 16.79 6.02
C ASN A 249 27.77 17.33 4.65
N GLY A 250 26.53 17.82 4.49
CA GLY A 250 26.01 18.36 3.25
C GLY A 250 25.76 17.31 2.16
N LEU A 251 25.64 16.03 2.52
CA LEU A 251 25.33 14.91 1.61
C LEU A 251 23.83 14.83 1.28
N ILE A 252 23.01 15.48 2.07
CA ILE A 252 21.57 15.69 1.80
C ILE A 252 21.24 17.18 1.92
N PRO A 253 20.15 17.66 1.27
CA PRO A 253 19.78 19.07 1.30
C PRO A 253 19.50 19.59 2.71
N LYS A 254 19.84 20.86 2.98
CA LYS A 254 19.54 21.52 4.27
C LYS A 254 18.04 21.60 4.58
N THR A 255 17.19 21.58 3.56
CA THR A 255 15.73 21.53 3.68
C THR A 255 15.23 20.15 4.07
N PHE A 256 16.14 19.19 4.19
CA PHE A 256 15.91 17.78 4.38
C PHE A 256 15.23 17.09 3.20
N LEU A 257 15.03 15.78 3.28
CA LEU A 257 14.39 14.96 2.24
C LEU A 257 12.94 14.64 2.62
N ASN A 258 12.10 14.34 1.64
CA ASN A 258 10.82 13.72 1.88
C ASN A 258 11.05 12.26 2.30
N ILE A 259 10.29 11.78 3.25
CA ILE A 259 10.47 10.45 3.83
C ILE A 259 9.45 9.47 3.26
N GLN A 260 9.95 8.35 2.74
CA GLN A 260 9.15 7.14 2.59
C GLN A 260 9.51 6.19 3.72
N SER A 261 8.50 5.63 4.36
CA SER A 261 8.66 4.66 5.43
C SER A 261 7.88 3.39 5.09
N GLY A 262 8.52 2.24 5.26
CA GLY A 262 7.84 0.94 5.20
C GLY A 262 6.81 0.77 6.32
N VAL A 263 6.24 -0.41 6.45
CA VAL A 263 5.28 -0.76 7.51
C VAL A 263 5.92 -1.61 8.60
N GLY A 264 5.45 -1.45 9.84
CA GLY A 264 5.85 -2.30 10.97
C GLY A 264 6.53 -1.54 12.12
N SER A 265 6.96 -2.29 13.14
CA SER A 265 7.55 -1.74 14.36
C SER A 265 8.86 -0.99 14.11
N THR A 266 9.73 -1.50 13.25
CA THR A 266 10.99 -0.82 12.89
C THR A 266 10.73 0.52 12.22
N ALA A 267 9.80 0.58 11.26
CA ALA A 267 9.42 1.82 10.59
C ALA A 267 8.86 2.87 11.56
N ASN A 268 8.01 2.43 12.50
CA ASN A 268 7.49 3.31 13.55
C ASN A 268 8.61 3.82 14.51
N ALA A 269 9.56 2.96 14.87
CA ALA A 269 10.70 3.34 15.71
C ALA A 269 11.59 4.38 15.01
N VAL A 270 11.86 4.20 13.70
CA VAL A 270 12.62 5.16 12.88
C VAL A 270 11.92 6.52 12.85
N LEU A 271 10.64 6.55 12.49
CA LEU A 271 9.87 7.80 12.45
C LEU A 271 9.80 8.47 13.83
N GLY A 272 9.66 7.70 14.91
CA GLY A 272 9.70 8.19 16.28
C GLY A 272 11.04 8.81 16.64
N ALA A 273 12.16 8.15 16.34
CA ALA A 273 13.51 8.65 16.58
C ALA A 273 13.78 9.96 15.81
N MET A 274 13.39 10.03 14.54
CA MET A 274 13.48 11.25 13.72
C MET A 274 12.59 12.37 14.27
N GLY A 275 11.38 12.04 14.69
CA GLY A 275 10.44 13.01 15.27
C GLY A 275 10.96 13.64 16.56
N ASN A 276 11.69 12.89 17.37
CA ASN A 276 12.27 13.32 18.65
C ASN A 276 13.64 14.02 18.51
N CYS A 277 14.28 13.95 17.34
CA CYS A 277 15.57 14.60 17.10
C CYS A 277 15.35 16.06 16.66
N GLU A 278 15.58 17.03 17.55
CA GLU A 278 15.38 18.46 17.27
C GLU A 278 16.31 19.00 16.18
N GLU A 279 17.47 18.39 15.98
CA GLU A 279 18.45 18.81 14.97
C GLU A 279 18.04 18.40 13.55
N ILE A 280 17.16 17.40 13.41
CA ILE A 280 16.54 17.06 12.12
C ILE A 280 15.47 18.12 11.82
N PRO A 281 15.52 18.82 10.67
CA PRO A 281 14.48 19.76 10.27
C PRO A 281 13.09 19.11 10.17
N ASN A 282 12.04 19.91 10.21
CA ASN A 282 10.71 19.43 9.86
C ASN A 282 10.72 18.92 8.39
N PHE A 283 10.04 17.82 8.12
CA PHE A 283 10.13 17.12 6.84
C PHE A 283 8.75 16.79 6.26
N GLY A 284 8.72 16.54 4.96
CA GLY A 284 7.55 15.98 4.28
C GLY A 284 7.55 14.45 4.30
N ILE A 285 6.38 13.84 4.15
CA ILE A 285 6.23 12.41 3.91
C ILE A 285 5.66 12.21 2.49
N TYR A 286 6.33 11.37 1.70
CA TYR A 286 5.82 10.84 0.44
C TYR A 286 6.04 9.34 0.44
N THR A 287 4.96 8.60 0.68
CA THR A 287 5.04 7.17 0.96
C THR A 287 3.86 6.42 0.33
N GLU A 288 3.92 5.14 0.35
CA GLU A 288 2.84 4.24 -0.03
C GLU A 288 1.77 4.16 1.06
N VAL A 289 2.20 3.97 2.31
CA VAL A 289 1.32 3.72 3.47
C VAL A 289 1.65 4.66 4.60
N LEU A 290 0.64 5.29 5.18
CA LEU A 290 0.76 6.04 6.43
C LEU A 290 0.30 5.18 7.61
N GLN A 291 1.11 5.19 8.67
CA GLN A 291 0.86 4.49 9.94
C GLN A 291 0.54 5.47 11.06
N ASN A 292 0.18 4.95 12.24
CA ASN A 292 -0.21 5.74 13.42
C ASN A 292 0.79 6.85 13.76
N SER A 293 2.09 6.56 13.73
CA SER A 293 3.15 7.54 14.05
C SER A 293 3.11 8.78 13.16
N ALA A 294 2.71 8.66 11.90
CA ALA A 294 2.61 9.79 10.99
C ALA A 294 1.49 10.77 11.39
N VAL A 295 0.40 10.28 11.97
CA VAL A 295 -0.71 11.13 12.45
C VAL A 295 -0.25 12.06 13.57
N GLU A 296 0.47 11.53 14.55
CA GLU A 296 1.04 12.31 15.66
C GLU A 296 2.09 13.32 15.17
N LEU A 297 2.95 12.92 14.24
CA LEU A 297 3.98 13.81 13.67
C LEU A 297 3.37 14.94 12.85
N LEU A 298 2.25 14.72 12.18
CA LEU A 298 1.49 15.77 11.50
C LEU A 298 0.87 16.75 12.52
N LEU A 299 0.21 16.24 13.55
CA LEU A 299 -0.43 17.07 14.58
C LEU A 299 0.57 17.89 15.39
N SER A 300 1.76 17.35 15.64
CA SER A 300 2.84 18.08 16.31
C SER A 300 3.58 19.09 15.42
N GLY A 301 3.33 19.08 14.10
CA GLY A 301 4.00 19.92 13.12
C GLY A 301 5.43 19.48 12.76
N ARG A 302 5.90 18.32 13.24
CA ARG A 302 7.17 17.73 12.81
C ARG A 302 7.13 17.27 11.36
N VAL A 303 5.99 16.78 10.91
CA VAL A 303 5.70 16.52 9.50
C VAL A 303 4.91 17.68 8.93
N THR A 304 5.47 18.33 7.91
CA THR A 304 4.86 19.51 7.25
C THR A 304 3.68 19.17 6.37
N GLY A 305 3.66 17.95 5.84
CA GLY A 305 2.59 17.40 5.02
C GLY A 305 2.91 15.97 4.60
N ALA A 306 1.87 15.20 4.35
CA ALA A 306 2.00 13.79 3.98
C ALA A 306 1.16 13.44 2.75
N SER A 307 1.74 12.67 1.85
CA SER A 307 1.08 12.10 0.68
C SER A 307 1.29 10.60 0.63
N ALA A 308 0.19 9.84 0.48
CA ALA A 308 0.24 8.39 0.47
C ALA A 308 -0.86 7.78 -0.41
N CYS A 309 -0.83 6.44 -0.54
CA CYS A 309 -1.91 5.68 -1.16
C CYS A 309 -2.98 5.27 -0.14
N SER A 310 -2.59 5.03 1.12
CA SER A 310 -3.51 4.56 2.16
C SER A 310 -3.15 5.03 3.58
N LEU A 311 -4.18 5.05 4.43
CA LEU A 311 -4.10 5.21 5.88
C LEU A 311 -4.24 3.83 6.53
N THR A 312 -3.12 3.15 6.77
CA THR A 312 -3.12 1.87 7.51
C THR A 312 -2.92 2.17 8.99
N ILE A 313 -3.94 2.75 9.58
CA ILE A 313 -3.97 3.25 10.97
C ILE A 313 -5.09 2.57 11.74
N THR A 314 -4.97 2.55 13.06
CA THR A 314 -6.05 2.07 13.93
C THR A 314 -7.26 3.00 13.85
N ASP A 315 -8.45 2.48 14.17
CA ASP A 315 -9.67 3.30 14.20
C ASP A 315 -9.54 4.49 15.16
N ALA A 316 -8.85 4.33 16.28
CA ALA A 316 -8.59 5.43 17.21
C ALA A 316 -7.81 6.60 16.56
N GLU A 317 -6.81 6.30 15.71
CA GLU A 317 -6.07 7.31 14.97
C GLU A 317 -6.92 7.91 13.84
N LEU A 318 -7.74 7.10 13.19
CA LEU A 318 -8.69 7.57 12.19
C LEU A 318 -9.69 8.56 12.77
N GLN A 319 -10.20 8.32 13.98
CA GLN A 319 -11.10 9.24 14.67
C GLN A 319 -10.40 10.57 15.02
N LYS A 320 -9.08 10.59 15.31
CA LYS A 320 -8.32 11.84 15.46
C LYS A 320 -8.28 12.65 14.15
N ILE A 321 -8.10 11.97 13.00
CA ILE A 321 -8.17 12.61 11.69
C ILE A 321 -9.55 13.24 11.48
N TYR A 322 -10.62 12.51 11.76
CA TYR A 322 -11.99 13.01 11.61
C TYR A 322 -12.30 14.20 12.52
N ALA A 323 -11.83 14.16 13.77
CA ALA A 323 -11.99 15.27 14.71
C ALA A 323 -11.23 16.54 14.27
N ASN A 324 -10.18 16.39 13.44
CA ASN A 324 -9.33 17.48 12.97
C ASN A 324 -9.33 17.58 11.43
N ILE A 325 -10.44 17.25 10.78
CA ILE A 325 -10.48 17.04 9.33
C ILE A 325 -10.04 18.28 8.52
N GLU A 326 -10.37 19.49 8.97
CA GLU A 326 -9.97 20.72 8.26
C GLU A 326 -8.44 20.95 8.29
N PHE A 327 -7.77 20.48 9.34
CA PHE A 327 -6.31 20.44 9.39
C PHE A 327 -5.77 19.41 8.40
N PHE A 328 -6.30 18.17 8.44
CA PHE A 328 -5.82 17.10 7.59
C PHE A 328 -6.08 17.33 6.11
N LYS A 329 -7.15 17.99 5.71
CA LYS A 329 -7.36 18.41 4.30
C LYS A 329 -6.23 19.25 3.72
N LYS A 330 -5.50 19.98 4.59
CA LYS A 330 -4.37 20.84 4.19
C LYS A 330 -3.03 20.12 4.26
N HIS A 331 -2.92 19.07 5.08
CA HIS A 331 -1.64 18.42 5.41
C HIS A 331 -1.58 16.94 5.02
N LEU A 332 -2.65 16.39 4.45
CA LEU A 332 -2.74 14.99 4.06
C LEU A 332 -3.39 14.85 2.68
N ILE A 333 -2.78 14.03 1.82
CA ILE A 333 -3.33 13.69 0.51
C ILE A 333 -3.25 12.17 0.32
N LEU A 334 -4.38 11.57 -0.10
CA LEU A 334 -4.42 10.18 -0.56
C LEU A 334 -4.50 10.12 -2.09
N ARG A 335 -3.63 9.32 -2.71
CA ARG A 335 -3.43 9.23 -4.16
C ARG A 335 -3.56 7.80 -4.69
N PRO A 336 -3.82 7.62 -6.00
CA PRO A 336 -3.65 6.32 -6.64
C PRO A 336 -2.23 5.78 -6.46
N SER A 337 -2.08 4.45 -6.36
CA SER A 337 -0.77 3.80 -6.23
C SER A 337 0.18 4.13 -7.39
N GLU A 338 -0.34 4.36 -8.60
CA GLU A 338 0.44 4.80 -9.76
C GLU A 338 1.09 6.18 -9.59
N ILE A 339 0.62 6.99 -8.63
CA ILE A 339 1.19 8.30 -8.31
C ILE A 339 2.05 8.20 -7.07
N SER A 340 1.57 7.60 -5.97
CA SER A 340 2.37 7.45 -4.75
C SER A 340 3.65 6.64 -5.00
N ASN A 341 3.58 5.64 -5.87
CA ASN A 341 4.69 4.75 -6.22
C ASN A 341 5.35 5.11 -7.57
N ASN A 342 5.07 6.30 -8.12
CA ASN A 342 5.57 6.66 -9.43
C ASN A 342 7.08 6.94 -9.44
N PRO A 343 7.88 6.19 -10.21
CA PRO A 343 9.34 6.36 -10.27
C PRO A 343 9.79 7.79 -10.59
N GLU A 344 9.14 8.43 -11.58
CA GLU A 344 9.46 9.79 -12.00
C GLU A 344 9.20 10.81 -10.89
N VAL A 345 8.08 10.67 -10.17
CA VAL A 345 7.72 11.57 -9.07
C VAL A 345 8.65 11.36 -7.89
N ILE A 346 8.92 10.11 -7.49
CA ILE A 346 9.84 9.77 -6.39
C ILE A 346 11.20 10.40 -6.63
N ALA A 347 11.77 10.22 -7.82
CA ALA A 347 13.07 10.79 -8.18
C ALA A 347 13.06 12.32 -8.16
N ARG A 348 12.01 12.94 -8.71
CA ARG A 348 11.90 14.41 -8.83
C ARG A 348 11.78 15.10 -7.48
N ILE A 349 10.97 14.59 -6.56
CA ILE A 349 10.73 15.24 -5.28
C ILE A 349 11.82 14.98 -4.23
N GLY A 350 12.74 14.05 -4.51
CA GLY A 350 13.86 13.71 -3.62
C GLY A 350 13.40 12.98 -2.37
N VAL A 351 13.19 11.67 -2.47
CA VAL A 351 12.74 10.82 -1.37
C VAL A 351 13.92 10.10 -0.70
N CYS A 352 13.93 10.06 0.63
CA CYS A 352 14.70 9.07 1.39
C CYS A 352 13.82 7.84 1.59
N ALA A 353 14.16 6.74 0.93
CA ALA A 353 13.45 5.48 1.04
C ALA A 353 13.99 4.66 2.22
N MET A 354 13.11 4.27 3.14
CA MET A 354 13.45 3.46 4.31
C MET A 354 12.61 2.20 4.32
N ASN A 355 13.23 1.08 3.97
CA ASN A 355 12.58 -0.22 3.86
C ASN A 355 13.20 -1.24 4.83
N THR A 356 12.50 -2.37 5.04
CA THR A 356 12.97 -3.46 5.88
C THR A 356 13.37 -4.65 5.05
N ALA A 357 14.40 -5.37 5.50
CA ALA A 357 14.90 -6.59 4.88
C ALA A 357 14.56 -7.84 5.71
N ILE A 358 14.40 -8.97 5.05
CA ILE A 358 14.47 -10.30 5.68
C ILE A 358 15.94 -10.68 5.90
N GLU A 359 16.76 -10.48 4.87
CA GLU A 359 18.21 -10.67 4.91
C GLU A 359 18.91 -9.71 3.96
N ALA A 360 20.14 -9.34 4.26
CA ALA A 360 21.06 -8.61 3.40
C ALA A 360 22.39 -9.36 3.34
N ASP A 361 23.08 -9.32 2.19
CA ASP A 361 24.36 -9.99 2.04
C ASP A 361 25.56 -9.03 2.07
N ILE A 362 26.75 -9.63 2.12
CA ILE A 362 28.01 -8.88 2.19
C ILE A 362 28.30 -8.03 0.94
N TYR A 363 27.56 -8.22 -0.14
CA TYR A 363 27.64 -7.42 -1.38
C TYR A 363 26.64 -6.28 -1.43
N GLY A 364 25.75 -6.18 -0.44
CA GLY A 364 24.70 -5.16 -0.39
C GLY A 364 23.41 -5.55 -1.12
N HIS A 365 23.24 -6.82 -1.54
CA HIS A 365 21.95 -7.28 -2.04
C HIS A 365 20.97 -7.48 -0.88
N VAL A 366 19.69 -7.28 -1.17
CA VAL A 366 18.62 -7.40 -0.17
C VAL A 366 17.52 -8.34 -0.65
N ASN A 367 17.09 -9.22 0.26
CA ASN A 367 15.91 -10.05 0.14
C ASN A 367 14.85 -9.56 1.14
N SER A 368 13.67 -9.24 0.65
CA SER A 368 12.51 -8.81 1.45
C SER A 368 11.26 -9.69 1.25
N THR A 369 11.32 -10.72 0.39
CA THR A 369 10.14 -11.50 -0.01
C THR A 369 10.20 -12.98 0.33
N LYS A 370 11.36 -13.63 0.25
CA LYS A 370 11.47 -15.10 0.35
C LYS A 370 12.26 -15.55 1.58
N ILE A 371 11.93 -16.75 2.05
CA ILE A 371 12.74 -17.47 3.04
C ILE A 371 13.29 -18.71 2.34
N CYS A 372 14.60 -18.97 2.53
CA CYS A 372 15.31 -20.09 1.89
C CYS A 372 15.12 -20.11 0.36
N GLY A 373 15.07 -18.96 -0.27
CA GLY A 373 15.04 -18.77 -1.71
C GLY A 373 13.69 -18.98 -2.40
N THR A 374 12.79 -19.76 -1.84
CA THR A 374 11.54 -20.16 -2.52
C THR A 374 10.28 -19.89 -1.73
N LYS A 375 10.32 -19.97 -0.41
CA LYS A 375 9.14 -19.86 0.43
C LYS A 375 8.70 -18.39 0.54
N MET A 376 7.55 -18.07 -0.03
CA MET A 376 6.97 -16.74 0.07
C MET A 376 6.73 -16.35 1.53
N MET A 377 7.22 -15.18 1.91
CA MET A 377 6.97 -14.54 3.19
C MET A 377 6.15 -13.26 3.02
N ASN A 378 6.51 -12.45 2.03
CA ASN A 378 5.81 -11.25 1.59
C ASN A 378 5.87 -11.16 0.06
N GLY A 379 5.14 -10.20 -0.53
CA GLY A 379 5.45 -9.71 -1.87
C GLY A 379 6.45 -8.55 -1.81
N ILE A 380 6.93 -8.12 -2.97
CA ILE A 380 7.88 -6.99 -3.08
C ILE A 380 7.23 -5.66 -2.65
N GLY A 381 5.92 -5.54 -2.82
CA GLY A 381 5.20 -4.29 -2.52
C GLY A 381 5.71 -3.12 -3.35
N GLY A 382 5.81 -1.96 -2.70
CA GLY A 382 6.37 -0.75 -3.29
C GLY A 382 7.85 -0.53 -2.98
N SER A 383 8.52 -1.46 -2.30
CA SER A 383 9.91 -1.24 -1.86
C SER A 383 10.85 -0.96 -3.02
N ALA A 384 10.73 -1.68 -4.15
CA ALA A 384 11.55 -1.42 -5.33
C ALA A 384 11.18 -0.12 -6.05
N ASP A 385 9.89 0.25 -6.05
CA ASP A 385 9.45 1.53 -6.63
C ASP A 385 10.19 2.70 -5.97
N PHE A 386 10.29 2.67 -4.64
CA PHE A 386 10.98 3.71 -3.89
C PHE A 386 12.50 3.54 -3.92
N THR A 387 13.02 2.36 -3.60
CA THR A 387 14.47 2.08 -3.52
C THR A 387 15.20 2.46 -4.81
N ASN A 388 14.66 2.05 -5.96
CA ASN A 388 15.33 2.27 -7.25
C ASN A 388 15.28 3.74 -7.73
N ASN A 389 14.48 4.59 -7.09
CA ASN A 389 14.24 5.96 -7.53
C ASN A 389 14.47 6.99 -6.41
N ALA A 390 14.87 6.56 -5.23
CA ALA A 390 15.13 7.44 -4.11
C ALA A 390 16.39 8.28 -4.30
N TYR A 391 16.46 9.42 -3.61
CA TYR A 391 17.70 10.18 -3.43
C TYR A 391 18.66 9.43 -2.50
N LEU A 392 18.11 8.76 -1.48
CA LEU A 392 18.85 7.95 -0.52
C LEU A 392 18.00 6.71 -0.19
N SER A 393 18.58 5.53 -0.36
CA SER A 393 17.94 4.24 -0.13
C SER A 393 18.55 3.51 1.05
N ILE A 394 17.75 3.29 2.09
CA ILE A 394 18.15 2.63 3.33
C ILE A 394 17.36 1.36 3.51
N PHE A 395 18.04 0.26 3.80
CA PHE A 395 17.43 -0.96 4.31
C PHE A 395 17.80 -1.18 5.77
N SER A 396 16.84 -1.61 6.57
CA SER A 396 17.06 -1.92 7.98
C SER A 396 16.51 -3.30 8.34
N CYS A 397 17.22 -4.00 9.23
CA CYS A 397 16.76 -5.25 9.82
C CYS A 397 17.45 -5.47 11.16
N GLY A 398 16.84 -6.26 12.05
CA GLY A 398 17.59 -6.82 13.18
C GLY A 398 18.71 -7.72 12.64
N SER A 399 19.92 -7.64 13.20
CA SER A 399 21.05 -8.45 12.73
C SER A 399 20.79 -9.94 12.84
N THR A 400 19.90 -10.34 13.74
CA THR A 400 19.50 -11.74 13.96
C THR A 400 17.99 -11.85 14.18
N THR A 401 17.46 -13.05 13.96
CA THR A 401 16.08 -13.44 14.26
C THR A 401 16.07 -14.76 15.06
N LYS A 402 14.87 -15.20 15.51
CA LYS A 402 14.71 -16.43 16.30
C LYS A 402 15.64 -16.48 17.52
N GLU A 403 15.64 -15.43 18.33
CA GLU A 403 16.46 -15.33 19.55
C GLU A 403 17.98 -15.50 19.27
N GLY A 404 18.48 -14.88 18.21
CA GLY A 404 19.89 -14.93 17.82
C GLY A 404 20.33 -16.18 17.05
N LYS A 405 19.40 -17.10 16.72
CA LYS A 405 19.74 -18.38 16.06
C LYS A 405 19.93 -18.25 14.56
N ILE A 406 19.41 -17.23 13.93
CA ILE A 406 19.49 -17.02 12.49
C ILE A 406 20.00 -15.60 12.25
N SER A 407 21.08 -15.48 11.48
CA SER A 407 21.60 -14.17 11.03
C SER A 407 20.75 -13.63 9.89
N SER A 408 20.46 -12.32 9.93
CA SER A 408 19.89 -11.59 8.81
C SER A 408 20.96 -10.97 7.90
N ILE A 409 22.21 -10.94 8.36
CA ILE A 409 23.36 -10.58 7.51
C ILE A 409 24.04 -11.88 7.09
N VAL A 410 24.04 -12.15 5.79
CA VAL A 410 24.42 -13.46 5.22
C VAL A 410 25.54 -13.31 4.18
N PRO A 411 26.30 -14.37 3.89
CA PRO A 411 27.28 -14.32 2.79
C PRO A 411 26.65 -14.06 1.42
N PHE A 412 25.49 -14.67 1.16
CA PHE A 412 24.72 -14.52 -0.09
C PHE A 412 23.23 -14.58 0.23
N CYS A 413 22.46 -13.64 -0.29
CA CYS A 413 21.02 -13.71 -0.24
C CYS A 413 20.50 -14.94 -0.99
N SER A 414 19.57 -15.66 -0.36
CA SER A 414 18.94 -16.83 -0.98
C SER A 414 17.98 -16.44 -2.11
N HIS A 415 17.54 -15.22 -2.13
CA HIS A 415 16.73 -14.55 -3.16
C HIS A 415 17.08 -13.06 -3.15
N ILE A 416 17.13 -12.42 -4.31
CA ILE A 416 17.50 -11.00 -4.43
C ILE A 416 16.32 -10.23 -4.98
N ASP A 417 15.72 -9.37 -4.14
CA ASP A 417 14.71 -8.41 -4.55
C ASP A 417 15.32 -7.07 -4.94
N HIS A 418 16.40 -6.67 -4.26
CA HIS A 418 17.12 -5.43 -4.52
C HIS A 418 18.60 -5.72 -4.67
N THR A 419 19.14 -5.32 -5.82
CA THR A 419 20.58 -5.45 -6.08
C THR A 419 21.34 -4.33 -5.36
N SER A 420 22.62 -4.58 -5.07
CA SER A 420 23.54 -3.61 -4.46
C SER A 420 23.59 -2.25 -5.21
N HIS A 421 23.24 -2.21 -6.48
CA HIS A 421 23.21 -1.00 -7.29
C HIS A 421 22.18 0.05 -6.84
N PHE A 422 21.20 -0.35 -6.01
CA PHE A 422 20.12 0.51 -5.54
C PHE A 422 20.05 0.61 -4.01
N VAL A 423 21.02 0.02 -3.30
CA VAL A 423 21.07 0.03 -1.84
C VAL A 423 22.21 0.91 -1.40
N ASP A 424 21.90 2.07 -0.80
CA ASP A 424 22.92 3.01 -0.32
C ASP A 424 23.42 2.69 1.07
N ALA A 425 22.57 2.15 1.94
CA ALA A 425 22.95 1.80 3.30
C ALA A 425 22.14 0.61 3.84
N VAL A 426 22.80 -0.24 4.63
CA VAL A 426 22.18 -1.29 5.45
C VAL A 426 22.42 -0.95 6.93
N ILE A 427 21.32 -0.90 7.72
CA ILE A 427 21.35 -0.49 9.12
C ILE A 427 20.76 -1.55 10.00
N THR A 428 21.51 -1.92 11.03
CA THR A 428 21.10 -2.84 12.10
C THR A 428 21.18 -2.13 13.46
N GLU A 429 20.82 -2.82 14.53
CA GLU A 429 21.00 -2.35 15.90
C GLU A 429 22.48 -2.10 16.26
N TYR A 430 23.42 -2.72 15.55
CA TYR A 430 24.86 -2.55 15.78
C TYR A 430 25.49 -1.37 15.06
N GLY A 431 24.83 -0.83 14.03
CA GLY A 431 25.34 0.34 13.30
C GLY A 431 24.94 0.36 11.83
N VAL A 432 25.70 1.12 11.06
CA VAL A 432 25.43 1.46 9.65
C VAL A 432 26.56 0.91 8.78
N ALA A 433 26.20 0.20 7.72
CA ALA A 433 27.05 -0.05 6.56
C ALA A 433 26.62 0.94 5.46
N ASP A 434 27.40 2.01 5.27
CA ASP A 434 27.23 2.95 4.15
C ASP A 434 27.96 2.38 2.94
N LEU A 435 27.21 2.02 1.91
CA LEU A 435 27.74 1.36 0.72
C LEU A 435 28.13 2.36 -0.39
N ARG A 436 27.93 3.64 -0.16
CA ARG A 436 28.21 4.67 -1.17
C ARG A 436 29.70 5.00 -1.23
N GLY A 437 30.22 5.04 -2.44
CA GLY A 437 31.59 5.47 -2.70
C GLY A 437 32.69 4.51 -2.25
N ILE A 438 32.34 3.28 -1.92
CA ILE A 438 33.28 2.18 -1.64
C ILE A 438 33.38 1.25 -2.86
N GLY A 439 34.51 0.57 -2.99
CA GLY A 439 34.69 -0.43 -4.07
C GLY A 439 34.06 -1.77 -3.71
N ASP A 440 33.70 -2.56 -4.73
CA ASP A 440 33.06 -3.88 -4.55
C ASP A 440 33.87 -4.88 -3.70
N MET A 441 35.13 -4.59 -3.44
CA MET A 441 36.04 -5.44 -2.64
C MET A 441 36.29 -4.91 -1.23
N GLU A 442 35.71 -3.77 -0.87
CA GLU A 442 35.80 -3.13 0.46
C GLU A 442 34.59 -3.45 1.32
#